data_7d48cd0da8b594dfd310fd3b6f6c16fc
#
_entry.id   7d48cd0da8b594dfd310fd3b6f6c16fc
#
_cell.length_a   1.000
_cell.length_b   1.000
_cell.length_c   1.000
_cell.angle_alpha   90.00
_cell.angle_beta   90.00
_cell.angle_gamma   90.00
#
_symmetry.space_group_name_H-M   'P 1'
#
loop_
_entity.id
_entity.type
_entity.pdbx_description
1 polymer ?
#
loop_
_entity_poly.entity_id
_entity_poly.type
_entity_poly.pdbx_seq_one_letter_code
_entity_poly.pdbx_strand_id
1 'polypeptide(L)'
;MIAGAAAMLTIGAAIPSFAATSGWATEGDSWCYLDAQGNKVTNVWKKSGNDWYYLDSDGLMATDTWVDDTSYVDIYGVRVTNRWIYTEAGTDNAPNSEGGWYYLDAAGKAVSDGWKTINNKKYYFDSDGTMQYGWYTDGSDTYYLGDENNGAAATGWLCLDFDKDNVPSDGDVSEQETIGSDTAKWFYFLSNGKAVKADNDTYTSKTIGGKKYYFDSNGVMLTGWVSMANEGDSSDVDPTGISSFKYFGDDNDGQMSKGWKYLSDYPEDSDDSSNIVEATASNTSFLLNAPS
;
A
#
# COMPACT_ATOMS: atom_id res chain seq x y z
N MET A 1 -16.14 -12.87 -16.47
CA MET A 1 -17.57 -13.23 -16.36
C MET A 1 -17.65 -14.58 -15.68
N ILE A 2 -17.92 -14.61 -14.38
CA ILE A 2 -18.27 -15.85 -13.68
C ILE A 2 -19.74 -15.67 -13.31
N ALA A 3 -20.60 -16.41 -13.99
CA ALA A 3 -22.02 -16.45 -13.69
C ALA A 3 -22.20 -17.14 -12.32
N GLY A 4 -22.44 -16.32 -11.28
CA GLY A 4 -22.97 -16.82 -10.03
C GLY A 4 -24.40 -17.25 -10.27
N ALA A 5 -24.68 -18.53 -10.08
CA ALA A 5 -26.04 -19.04 -10.13
C ALA A 5 -26.82 -18.46 -8.96
N ALA A 6 -27.59 -17.41 -9.23
CA ALA A 6 -28.64 -16.96 -8.33
C ALA A 6 -29.65 -18.09 -8.23
N ALA A 7 -29.73 -18.72 -7.07
CA ALA A 7 -30.84 -19.61 -6.77
C ALA A 7 -32.08 -18.72 -6.66
N MET A 8 -32.82 -18.61 -7.76
CA MET A 8 -34.15 -17.99 -7.72
C MET A 8 -35.02 -18.77 -6.75
N LEU A 9 -35.39 -18.15 -5.64
CA LEU A 9 -36.46 -18.64 -4.80
C LEU A 9 -37.75 -18.50 -5.60
N THR A 10 -38.14 -19.53 -6.33
CA THR A 10 -39.46 -19.60 -6.93
C THR A 10 -40.45 -20.05 -5.86
N ILE A 11 -41.14 -19.08 -5.23
CA ILE A 11 -42.33 -19.40 -4.46
C ILE A 11 -43.51 -18.77 -5.23
N GLY A 12 -44.07 -19.58 -6.08
CA GLY A 12 -45.44 -19.30 -6.58
C GLY A 12 -46.41 -19.91 -5.60
N ALA A 13 -47.27 -19.07 -5.01
CA ALA A 13 -48.61 -19.48 -4.70
C ALA A 13 -49.45 -18.35 -4.07
N ALA A 14 -50.68 -18.25 -4.52
CA ALA A 14 -51.73 -17.45 -3.99
C ALA A 14 -51.96 -17.68 -2.49
N ILE A 15 -52.14 -16.60 -1.72
CA ILE A 15 -52.36 -16.64 -0.29
C ILE A 15 -53.79 -17.05 0.01
N PRO A 16 -54.09 -18.15 0.68
CA PRO A 16 -55.25 -18.24 1.52
C PRO A 16 -54.90 -17.73 2.91
N SER A 17 -55.73 -16.86 3.45
CA SER A 17 -55.65 -16.34 4.81
C SER A 17 -55.75 -17.47 5.83
N PHE A 18 -54.60 -18.04 6.28
CA PHE A 18 -54.48 -18.80 7.53
C PHE A 18 -53.02 -18.80 7.98
N ALA A 19 -52.83 -18.40 9.24
CA ALA A 19 -51.60 -18.40 10.03
C ALA A 19 -50.34 -18.12 9.21
N ALA A 20 -49.78 -16.97 9.38
CA ALA A 20 -48.48 -16.61 8.80
C ALA A 20 -47.49 -17.71 9.11
N THR A 21 -47.10 -18.48 8.10
CA THR A 21 -46.04 -19.49 8.26
C THR A 21 -44.74 -18.73 8.45
N SER A 22 -43.99 -19.05 9.51
CA SER A 22 -42.65 -18.50 9.72
C SER A 22 -41.75 -18.79 8.51
N GLY A 23 -40.90 -17.84 8.15
CA GLY A 23 -39.98 -18.00 7.03
C GLY A 23 -39.98 -16.82 6.09
N TRP A 24 -39.37 -17.02 4.92
CA TRP A 24 -39.29 -16.02 3.86
C TRP A 24 -40.66 -15.75 3.24
N ALA A 25 -40.99 -14.46 3.10
CA ALA A 25 -42.21 -13.95 2.48
C ALA A 25 -41.89 -12.72 1.64
N THR A 26 -42.84 -12.29 0.78
CA THR A 26 -42.69 -11.07 -0.01
C THR A 26 -43.65 -9.97 0.51
N GLU A 27 -43.16 -8.75 0.50
CA GLU A 27 -43.94 -7.55 0.78
C GLU A 27 -43.67 -6.51 -0.33
N GLY A 28 -44.62 -6.33 -1.22
CA GLY A 28 -44.40 -5.58 -2.45
C GLY A 28 -43.36 -6.26 -3.33
N ASP A 29 -42.35 -5.48 -3.71
CA ASP A 29 -41.22 -5.97 -4.53
C ASP A 29 -40.03 -6.45 -3.67
N SER A 30 -40.16 -6.44 -2.33
CA SER A 30 -39.10 -6.79 -1.41
C SER A 30 -39.36 -8.12 -0.68
N TRP A 31 -38.30 -8.73 -0.18
CA TRP A 31 -38.38 -9.91 0.68
C TRP A 31 -38.37 -9.51 2.16
N CYS A 32 -39.06 -10.25 3.00
CA CYS A 32 -39.01 -10.17 4.45
C CYS A 32 -38.93 -11.57 5.06
N TYR A 33 -38.62 -11.66 6.35
CA TYR A 33 -38.65 -12.91 7.07
C TYR A 33 -39.58 -12.82 8.26
N LEU A 34 -40.50 -13.76 8.40
CA LEU A 34 -41.51 -13.82 9.46
C LEU A 34 -41.05 -14.81 10.56
N ASP A 35 -41.22 -14.41 11.82
CA ASP A 35 -41.04 -15.27 12.99
C ASP A 35 -42.21 -16.26 13.16
N ALA A 36 -42.15 -17.09 14.20
CA ALA A 36 -43.21 -18.08 14.49
C ALA A 36 -44.58 -17.45 14.81
N GLN A 37 -44.60 -16.17 15.15
CA GLN A 37 -45.81 -15.40 15.44
C GLN A 37 -46.33 -14.61 14.21
N GLY A 38 -45.60 -14.69 13.10
CA GLY A 38 -45.94 -13.99 11.87
C GLY A 38 -45.50 -12.52 11.82
N ASN A 39 -44.64 -12.09 12.76
CA ASN A 39 -44.07 -10.76 12.73
C ASN A 39 -42.80 -10.70 11.88
N LYS A 40 -42.56 -9.58 11.19
CA LYS A 40 -41.27 -9.36 10.51
C LYS A 40 -40.16 -9.27 11.55
N VAL A 41 -39.04 -9.94 11.28
CA VAL A 41 -37.80 -9.75 12.03
C VAL A 41 -37.01 -8.63 11.43
N THR A 42 -36.34 -7.82 12.26
CA THR A 42 -35.60 -6.61 11.87
C THR A 42 -34.16 -6.65 12.35
N ASN A 43 -33.27 -5.91 11.69
CA ASN A 43 -31.86 -5.75 12.06
C ASN A 43 -31.17 -7.08 12.33
N VAL A 44 -31.33 -8.07 11.45
CA VAL A 44 -30.86 -9.43 11.68
C VAL A 44 -30.47 -10.14 10.39
N TRP A 45 -29.41 -10.93 10.48
CA TRP A 45 -29.00 -11.84 9.42
C TRP A 45 -29.86 -13.11 9.41
N LYS A 46 -30.31 -13.49 8.23
CA LYS A 46 -31.03 -14.77 7.98
C LYS A 46 -30.34 -15.56 6.89
N LYS A 47 -30.18 -16.86 7.12
CA LYS A 47 -29.59 -17.78 6.16
C LYS A 47 -30.68 -18.43 5.29
N SER A 48 -30.42 -18.51 3.99
CA SER A 48 -31.21 -19.28 3.03
C SER A 48 -30.27 -20.08 2.13
N GLY A 49 -30.36 -21.39 2.15
CA GLY A 49 -29.36 -22.22 1.47
C GLY A 49 -27.96 -22.01 2.03
N ASN A 50 -27.04 -21.60 1.19
CA ASN A 50 -25.66 -21.28 1.57
C ASN A 50 -25.44 -19.78 1.83
N ASP A 51 -26.42 -18.95 1.46
CA ASP A 51 -26.27 -17.49 1.45
C ASP A 51 -26.89 -16.85 2.70
N TRP A 52 -26.36 -15.68 3.04
CA TRP A 52 -26.82 -14.85 4.14
C TRP A 52 -27.42 -13.55 3.60
N TYR A 53 -28.54 -13.13 4.19
CA TYR A 53 -29.32 -11.98 3.85
C TYR A 53 -29.57 -11.12 5.10
N TYR A 54 -29.55 -9.82 4.98
CA TYR A 54 -29.83 -8.89 6.07
C TYR A 54 -31.25 -8.32 5.95
N LEU A 55 -32.00 -8.36 7.04
CA LEU A 55 -33.27 -7.67 7.18
C LEU A 55 -33.01 -6.35 7.91
N ASP A 56 -33.38 -5.25 7.28
CA ASP A 56 -33.19 -3.89 7.81
C ASP A 56 -34.13 -3.55 8.98
N SER A 57 -34.18 -2.28 9.36
CA SER A 57 -35.05 -1.78 10.44
C SER A 57 -36.55 -1.93 10.13
N ASP A 58 -36.93 -1.95 8.87
CA ASP A 58 -38.32 -2.13 8.39
C ASP A 58 -38.66 -3.63 8.20
N GLY A 59 -37.69 -4.51 8.43
CA GLY A 59 -37.76 -5.96 8.23
C GLY A 59 -37.78 -6.35 6.76
N LEU A 60 -37.28 -5.49 5.87
CA LEU A 60 -37.12 -5.77 4.45
C LEU A 60 -35.67 -6.22 4.18
N MET A 61 -35.52 -7.05 3.16
CA MET A 61 -34.20 -7.53 2.74
C MET A 61 -33.38 -6.38 2.10
N ALA A 62 -32.26 -6.04 2.70
CA ALA A 62 -31.33 -5.07 2.18
C ALA A 62 -30.67 -5.58 0.89
N THR A 63 -30.45 -4.69 -0.08
CA THR A 63 -29.78 -4.98 -1.36
C THR A 63 -28.86 -3.84 -1.74
N ASP A 64 -27.71 -4.19 -2.34
CA ASP A 64 -26.70 -3.25 -2.87
C ASP A 64 -26.35 -2.13 -1.87
N THR A 65 -26.06 -2.51 -0.65
CA THR A 65 -25.80 -1.57 0.45
C THR A 65 -24.91 -2.14 1.54
N TRP A 66 -24.27 -1.26 2.29
CA TRP A 66 -23.64 -1.58 3.54
C TRP A 66 -24.67 -1.83 4.63
N VAL A 67 -24.39 -2.81 5.47
CA VAL A 67 -25.23 -3.17 6.61
C VAL A 67 -24.34 -3.48 7.81
N ASP A 68 -24.87 -3.21 9.02
CA ASP A 68 -24.18 -3.58 10.25
C ASP A 68 -22.74 -2.97 10.31
N ASP A 69 -22.57 -1.77 9.75
CA ASP A 69 -21.37 -0.93 9.65
C ASP A 69 -20.14 -1.60 9.02
N THR A 70 -20.17 -2.90 8.79
CA THR A 70 -18.96 -3.68 8.42
C THR A 70 -19.21 -4.73 7.35
N SER A 71 -20.43 -4.93 6.89
CA SER A 71 -20.78 -5.95 5.90
C SER A 71 -21.50 -5.34 4.71
N TYR A 72 -21.32 -5.92 3.54
CA TYR A 72 -22.01 -5.48 2.31
C TYR A 72 -22.87 -6.60 1.75
N VAL A 73 -24.06 -6.25 1.28
CA VAL A 73 -24.94 -7.14 0.52
C VAL A 73 -25.03 -6.66 -0.93
N ASP A 74 -24.97 -7.60 -1.86
CA ASP A 74 -25.03 -7.29 -3.29
C ASP A 74 -26.45 -6.96 -3.77
N ILE A 75 -26.59 -6.70 -5.07
CA ILE A 75 -27.89 -6.38 -5.71
C ILE A 75 -28.96 -7.46 -5.54
N TYR A 76 -28.57 -8.67 -5.14
CA TYR A 76 -29.48 -9.77 -4.84
C TYR A 76 -29.71 -9.95 -3.34
N GLY A 77 -29.16 -9.08 -2.52
CA GLY A 77 -29.20 -9.13 -1.05
C GLY A 77 -28.26 -10.16 -0.43
N VAL A 78 -27.41 -10.81 -1.23
CA VAL A 78 -26.48 -11.82 -0.73
C VAL A 78 -25.27 -11.15 -0.08
N ARG A 79 -24.90 -11.60 1.14
CA ARG A 79 -23.70 -11.12 1.81
C ARG A 79 -22.45 -11.39 0.99
N VAL A 80 -21.71 -10.33 0.71
CA VAL A 80 -20.44 -10.41 -0.02
C VAL A 80 -19.34 -10.97 0.89
N THR A 81 -18.52 -11.89 0.36
CA THR A 81 -17.39 -12.48 1.07
C THR A 81 -16.18 -12.66 0.15
N ASN A 82 -14.96 -12.59 0.70
CA ASN A 82 -13.69 -12.73 -0.02
C ASN A 82 -13.63 -11.88 -1.30
N ARG A 83 -14.06 -10.64 -1.22
CA ARG A 83 -14.19 -9.74 -2.38
C ARG A 83 -13.86 -8.30 -2.02
N TRP A 84 -13.30 -7.60 -2.99
CA TRP A 84 -13.13 -6.17 -2.98
C TRP A 84 -14.43 -5.46 -3.34
N ILE A 85 -14.76 -4.40 -2.61
CA ILE A 85 -15.87 -3.47 -2.87
C ILE A 85 -15.29 -2.07 -2.93
N TYR A 86 -15.62 -1.34 -3.99
CA TYR A 86 -15.41 0.09 -4.05
C TYR A 86 -16.68 0.80 -3.63
N THR A 87 -16.55 1.79 -2.77
CA THR A 87 -17.65 2.61 -2.27
C THR A 87 -17.36 4.06 -2.62
N GLU A 88 -18.32 4.75 -3.23
CA GLU A 88 -18.19 6.16 -3.53
C GLU A 88 -18.36 7.01 -2.27
N ALA A 89 -17.74 8.21 -2.26
CA ALA A 89 -17.93 9.17 -1.17
C ALA A 89 -19.40 9.54 -1.00
N GLY A 90 -19.85 9.63 0.24
CA GLY A 90 -21.23 9.96 0.57
C GLY A 90 -22.25 8.82 0.36
N THR A 91 -21.77 7.57 0.15
CA THR A 91 -22.64 6.40 0.11
C THR A 91 -23.29 6.17 1.48
N ASP A 92 -24.59 5.99 1.50
CA ASP A 92 -25.35 5.74 2.73
C ASP A 92 -24.89 4.41 3.38
N ASN A 93 -24.79 4.44 4.71
CA ASN A 93 -24.38 3.31 5.55
C ASN A 93 -22.96 2.79 5.27
N ALA A 94 -22.15 3.48 4.48
CA ALA A 94 -20.74 3.12 4.29
C ALA A 94 -19.95 3.26 5.60
N PRO A 95 -18.89 2.49 5.81
CA PRO A 95 -18.06 2.57 7.02
C PRO A 95 -17.46 3.96 7.24
N ASN A 96 -17.16 4.71 6.17
CA ASN A 96 -16.79 6.12 6.25
C ASN A 96 -17.45 6.94 5.14
N SER A 97 -17.42 8.28 5.26
CA SER A 97 -18.03 9.20 4.30
C SER A 97 -17.18 9.49 3.05
N GLU A 98 -15.88 9.22 3.11
CA GLU A 98 -14.93 9.54 2.03
C GLU A 98 -14.95 8.48 0.93
N GLY A 99 -15.49 7.30 1.22
CA GLY A 99 -15.51 6.17 0.32
C GLY A 99 -14.14 5.47 0.23
N GLY A 100 -13.94 4.66 -0.84
CA GLY A 100 -12.69 3.97 -1.08
C GLY A 100 -12.86 2.46 -1.29
N TRP A 101 -11.74 1.74 -1.28
CA TRP A 101 -11.72 0.29 -1.44
C TRP A 101 -11.76 -0.43 -0.09
N TYR A 102 -12.63 -1.42 0.01
CA TYR A 102 -12.79 -2.31 1.15
C TYR A 102 -12.59 -3.76 0.73
N TYR A 103 -12.09 -4.59 1.62
CA TYR A 103 -12.04 -6.03 1.40
C TYR A 103 -12.91 -6.76 2.42
N LEU A 104 -13.93 -7.46 1.95
CA LEU A 104 -14.78 -8.33 2.78
C LEU A 104 -14.09 -9.70 2.92
N ASP A 105 -13.84 -10.12 4.15
CA ASP A 105 -13.21 -11.40 4.45
C ASP A 105 -14.16 -12.61 4.24
N ALA A 106 -13.71 -13.80 4.61
CA ALA A 106 -14.53 -15.02 4.49
C ALA A 106 -15.79 -15.00 5.38
N ALA A 107 -15.81 -14.19 6.43
CA ALA A 107 -16.99 -13.99 7.28
C ALA A 107 -17.90 -12.89 6.75
N GLY A 108 -17.53 -12.21 5.66
CA GLY A 108 -18.25 -11.09 5.07
C GLY A 108 -18.12 -9.80 5.88
N LYS A 109 -17.05 -9.64 6.64
CA LYS A 109 -16.74 -8.43 7.37
C LYS A 109 -15.62 -7.66 6.69
N ALA A 110 -15.73 -6.34 6.65
CA ALA A 110 -14.66 -5.48 6.19
C ALA A 110 -13.42 -5.70 7.06
N VAL A 111 -12.28 -5.89 6.40
CA VAL A 111 -10.98 -5.93 7.08
C VAL A 111 -10.62 -4.51 7.49
N SER A 112 -10.18 -4.31 8.73
CA SER A 112 -9.77 -3.02 9.27
C SER A 112 -8.53 -3.16 10.16
N ASP A 113 -8.01 -2.03 10.61
CA ASP A 113 -6.97 -1.91 11.63
C ASP A 113 -5.70 -2.71 11.32
N GLY A 114 -5.13 -2.51 10.15
CA GLY A 114 -3.78 -3.00 9.90
C GLY A 114 -3.57 -3.82 8.63
N TRP A 115 -2.55 -4.65 8.68
CA TRP A 115 -2.05 -5.38 7.52
C TRP A 115 -2.84 -6.64 7.21
N LYS A 116 -3.14 -6.85 5.93
CA LYS A 116 -3.75 -8.07 5.41
C LYS A 116 -3.06 -8.56 4.15
N THR A 117 -2.81 -9.87 4.09
CA THR A 117 -2.36 -10.51 2.84
C THR A 117 -3.55 -11.07 2.08
N ILE A 118 -3.74 -10.62 0.86
CA ILE A 118 -4.81 -11.01 -0.05
C ILE A 118 -4.15 -11.42 -1.38
N ASN A 119 -4.36 -12.64 -1.82
CA ASN A 119 -3.76 -13.18 -3.06
C ASN A 119 -2.25 -12.93 -3.18
N ASN A 120 -1.50 -13.18 -2.10
CA ASN A 120 -0.05 -13.00 -1.98
C ASN A 120 0.45 -11.55 -2.07
N LYS A 121 -0.42 -10.56 -2.03
CA LYS A 121 -0.09 -9.15 -1.91
C LYS A 121 -0.47 -8.64 -0.53
N LYS A 122 0.32 -7.70 0.01
CA LYS A 122 0.13 -7.13 1.34
C LYS A 122 -0.55 -5.78 1.21
N TYR A 123 -1.62 -5.56 1.95
CA TYR A 123 -2.40 -4.33 1.97
C TYR A 123 -2.52 -3.81 3.40
N TYR A 124 -2.67 -2.51 3.55
CA TYR A 124 -2.96 -1.88 4.83
C TYR A 124 -4.35 -1.26 4.80
N PHE A 125 -5.10 -1.42 5.90
CA PHE A 125 -6.44 -0.88 6.08
C PHE A 125 -6.48 -0.03 7.35
N ASP A 126 -7.14 1.12 7.28
CA ASP A 126 -7.36 1.96 8.45
C ASP A 126 -8.43 1.39 9.40
N SER A 127 -8.78 2.17 10.42
CA SER A 127 -9.79 1.78 11.43
C SER A 127 -11.19 1.62 10.85
N ASP A 128 -11.51 2.35 9.80
CA ASP A 128 -12.80 2.29 9.12
C ASP A 128 -12.84 1.20 8.04
N GLY A 129 -11.71 0.51 7.82
CA GLY A 129 -11.58 -0.56 6.85
C GLY A 129 -11.28 -0.09 5.44
N THR A 130 -10.93 1.19 5.24
CA THR A 130 -10.54 1.70 3.94
C THR A 130 -9.10 1.29 3.61
N MET A 131 -8.91 0.72 2.42
CA MET A 131 -7.58 0.37 1.91
C MET A 131 -6.73 1.62 1.73
N GLN A 132 -5.56 1.61 2.33
CA GLN A 132 -4.62 2.71 2.22
C GLN A 132 -3.72 2.56 0.99
N TYR A 133 -3.22 3.68 0.46
CA TYR A 133 -2.33 3.76 -0.69
C TYR A 133 -1.30 4.88 -0.52
N GLY A 134 -0.30 4.95 -1.41
CA GLY A 134 0.79 5.93 -1.31
C GLY A 134 1.89 5.54 -0.33
N TRP A 135 2.61 6.50 0.20
CA TRP A 135 3.65 6.29 1.19
C TRP A 135 3.05 6.06 2.58
N TYR A 136 3.54 5.05 3.28
CA TYR A 136 3.09 4.68 4.62
C TYR A 136 4.28 4.39 5.53
N THR A 137 4.22 4.89 6.76
CA THR A 137 5.22 4.63 7.79
C THR A 137 4.61 3.85 8.96
N ASP A 138 5.31 2.80 9.40
CA ASP A 138 4.92 1.92 10.51
C ASP A 138 6.14 1.76 11.43
N GLY A 139 6.18 2.52 12.50
CA GLY A 139 7.35 2.65 13.36
C GLY A 139 8.53 3.27 12.61
N SER A 140 9.61 2.51 12.49
CA SER A 140 10.79 2.91 11.70
C SER A 140 10.74 2.46 10.23
N ASP A 141 9.77 1.65 9.86
CA ASP A 141 9.67 1.04 8.54
C ASP A 141 8.85 1.92 7.58
N THR A 142 9.30 2.04 6.36
CA THR A 142 8.61 2.78 5.29
C THR A 142 8.16 1.83 4.20
N TYR A 143 6.97 2.06 3.67
CA TYR A 143 6.32 1.28 2.62
C TYR A 143 5.81 2.21 1.52
N TYR A 144 5.64 1.67 0.33
CA TYR A 144 4.85 2.30 -0.72
C TYR A 144 3.70 1.37 -1.10
N LEU A 145 2.47 1.84 -0.92
CA LEU A 145 1.24 1.06 -1.06
C LEU A 145 0.60 1.19 -2.44
N GLY A 146 1.37 1.58 -3.45
CA GLY A 146 0.82 1.75 -4.79
C GLY A 146 -0.06 3.00 -4.91
N ASP A 147 -1.00 2.95 -5.85
CA ASP A 147 -1.97 4.02 -6.11
C ASP A 147 -3.36 3.69 -5.54
N GLU A 148 -4.28 4.64 -5.60
CA GLU A 148 -5.66 4.54 -5.07
C GLU A 148 -6.43 3.31 -5.56
N ASN A 149 -6.11 2.78 -6.73
CA ASN A 149 -6.77 1.61 -7.31
C ASN A 149 -6.01 0.30 -7.11
N ASN A 150 -4.83 0.34 -6.50
CA ASN A 150 -4.00 -0.84 -6.30
C ASN A 150 -3.75 -1.15 -4.82
N GLY A 151 -3.29 -0.19 -4.01
CA GLY A 151 -3.07 -0.32 -2.56
C GLY A 151 -2.07 -1.39 -2.12
N ALA A 152 -1.50 -2.16 -3.04
CA ALA A 152 -0.60 -3.26 -2.70
C ALA A 152 0.79 -2.74 -2.35
N ALA A 153 1.32 -3.17 -1.20
CA ALA A 153 2.69 -2.85 -0.81
C ALA A 153 3.69 -3.27 -1.89
N ALA A 154 4.52 -2.33 -2.29
CA ALA A 154 5.54 -2.49 -3.31
C ALA A 154 6.60 -3.51 -2.91
N THR A 155 7.21 -4.15 -3.92
CA THR A 155 8.37 -5.03 -3.75
C THR A 155 9.31 -4.87 -4.94
N GLY A 156 10.63 -5.00 -4.71
CA GLY A 156 11.63 -4.82 -5.77
C GLY A 156 11.99 -3.36 -6.02
N TRP A 157 12.53 -3.08 -7.18
CA TRP A 157 12.92 -1.74 -7.60
C TRP A 157 11.72 -0.92 -8.06
N LEU A 158 11.61 0.31 -7.56
CA LEU A 158 10.68 1.33 -8.07
C LEU A 158 11.37 2.69 -8.14
N CYS A 159 11.06 3.42 -9.20
CA CYS A 159 11.39 4.83 -9.35
C CYS A 159 10.11 5.62 -9.04
N LEU A 160 10.14 6.39 -7.98
CA LEU A 160 8.98 7.09 -7.43
C LEU A 160 9.31 8.56 -7.23
N ASP A 161 8.34 9.42 -7.46
CA ASP A 161 8.45 10.80 -7.03
C ASP A 161 8.55 10.84 -5.50
N PHE A 162 9.50 11.62 -5.00
CA PHE A 162 9.79 11.66 -3.59
C PHE A 162 10.13 13.06 -3.15
N ASP A 163 9.42 13.52 -2.14
CA ASP A 163 9.73 14.73 -1.40
C ASP A 163 10.04 14.38 0.05
N LYS A 164 11.28 14.58 0.46
CA LYS A 164 11.76 14.28 1.82
C LYS A 164 11.02 15.06 2.91
N ASP A 165 10.43 16.21 2.57
CA ASP A 165 9.72 17.08 3.51
C ASP A 165 8.25 16.63 3.72
N ASN A 166 7.78 15.68 2.90
CA ASN A 166 6.43 15.10 2.93
C ASN A 166 6.40 13.60 3.22
N VAL A 167 7.45 13.06 3.84
CA VAL A 167 7.42 11.67 4.35
C VAL A 167 6.40 11.59 5.47
N PRO A 168 5.43 10.65 5.42
CA PRO A 168 4.39 10.55 6.45
C PRO A 168 4.99 10.22 7.81
N SER A 169 4.36 10.76 8.85
CA SER A 169 4.63 10.38 10.23
C SER A 169 4.27 8.91 10.50
N ASP A 170 4.71 8.37 11.63
CA ASP A 170 4.37 7.01 12.04
C ASP A 170 2.84 6.83 12.11
N GLY A 171 2.35 5.82 11.40
CA GLY A 171 0.92 5.51 11.30
C GLY A 171 0.15 6.34 10.26
N ASP A 172 0.77 7.33 9.63
CA ASP A 172 0.13 8.17 8.61
C ASP A 172 0.44 7.69 7.19
N VAL A 173 -0.43 8.07 6.28
CA VAL A 173 -0.30 7.88 4.83
C VAL A 173 -0.10 9.24 4.16
N SER A 174 0.78 9.32 3.18
CA SER A 174 0.91 10.47 2.30
C SER A 174 0.59 10.07 0.87
N GLU A 175 -0.51 10.58 0.37
CA GLU A 175 -0.86 10.57 -1.04
C GLU A 175 0.02 11.58 -1.76
N GLN A 176 1.26 11.21 -2.07
CA GLN A 176 2.08 12.06 -2.93
C GLN A 176 1.57 11.93 -4.37
N GLU A 177 0.87 12.96 -4.81
CA GLU A 177 0.63 13.16 -6.23
C GLU A 177 1.98 13.32 -6.95
N THR A 178 2.06 12.79 -8.15
CA THR A 178 3.22 12.82 -9.04
C THR A 178 3.78 14.24 -9.14
N ILE A 179 4.82 14.53 -8.40
CA ILE A 179 5.59 15.76 -8.55
C ILE A 179 6.57 15.50 -9.68
N GLY A 180 6.59 16.32 -10.69
CA GLY A 180 7.27 16.19 -11.97
C GLY A 180 8.58 15.37 -12.01
N SER A 181 8.96 14.93 -13.17
CA SER A 181 10.04 13.94 -13.45
C SER A 181 11.42 14.24 -12.83
N ASP A 182 11.66 15.48 -12.40
CA ASP A 182 12.96 15.89 -11.85
C ASP A 182 13.16 15.50 -10.37
N THR A 183 12.11 14.99 -9.72
CA THR A 183 12.14 14.54 -8.31
C THR A 183 12.10 13.05 -8.13
N ALA A 184 11.97 12.27 -9.20
CA ALA A 184 11.90 10.83 -9.15
C ALA A 184 13.21 10.22 -8.60
N LYS A 185 13.09 9.32 -7.63
CA LYS A 185 14.19 8.62 -6.96
C LYS A 185 13.97 7.12 -7.01
N TRP A 186 15.06 6.37 -7.00
CA TRP A 186 15.00 4.92 -6.94
C TRP A 186 14.99 4.41 -5.51
N PHE A 187 14.08 3.47 -5.27
CA PHE A 187 13.90 2.74 -4.02
C PHE A 187 13.95 1.24 -4.25
N TYR A 188 14.33 0.50 -3.23
CA TYR A 188 14.21 -0.96 -3.25
C TYR A 188 13.39 -1.44 -2.06
N PHE A 189 12.30 -2.12 -2.36
CA PHE A 189 11.41 -2.71 -1.36
C PHE A 189 11.67 -4.21 -1.22
N LEU A 190 11.81 -4.67 0.01
CA LEU A 190 11.99 -6.07 0.34
C LEU A 190 10.72 -6.88 0.00
N SER A 191 10.80 -8.20 0.02
CA SER A 191 9.65 -9.10 -0.22
C SER A 191 8.52 -8.95 0.82
N ASN A 192 8.81 -8.36 1.98
CA ASN A 192 7.80 -8.03 3.00
C ASN A 192 7.21 -6.61 2.85
N GLY A 193 7.60 -5.89 1.81
CA GLY A 193 7.14 -4.53 1.49
C GLY A 193 7.96 -3.40 2.12
N LYS A 194 8.89 -3.68 3.02
CA LYS A 194 9.70 -2.64 3.68
C LYS A 194 10.73 -2.05 2.71
N ALA A 195 10.84 -0.72 2.69
CA ALA A 195 11.93 -0.05 2.00
C ALA A 195 13.27 -0.39 2.63
N VAL A 196 14.30 -0.59 1.82
CA VAL A 196 15.68 -0.61 2.31
C VAL A 196 16.09 0.83 2.59
N LYS A 197 16.36 1.15 3.85
CA LYS A 197 16.80 2.49 4.28
C LYS A 197 17.77 2.40 5.44
N ALA A 198 18.56 3.43 5.65
CA ALA A 198 19.45 3.56 6.79
C ALA A 198 18.71 4.07 8.04
N ASP A 199 19.31 3.85 9.19
CA ASP A 199 18.90 4.51 10.42
C ASP A 199 19.57 5.87 10.53
N ASN A 200 18.81 6.90 10.93
CA ASN A 200 19.28 8.28 11.07
C ASN A 200 19.93 8.80 9.77
N ASP A 201 20.81 9.78 9.87
CA ASP A 201 21.52 10.42 8.74
C ASP A 201 22.75 9.61 8.27
N THR A 202 22.61 8.29 8.18
CA THR A 202 23.65 7.37 7.70
C THR A 202 23.28 6.73 6.36
N TYR A 203 24.11 5.78 5.90
CA TYR A 203 23.84 5.00 4.71
C TYR A 203 23.82 3.51 5.04
N THR A 204 22.93 2.77 4.40
CA THR A 204 22.92 1.31 4.48
C THR A 204 23.17 0.68 3.12
N SER A 205 23.74 -0.51 3.09
CA SER A 205 24.02 -1.21 1.83
C SER A 205 23.22 -2.48 1.68
N LYS A 206 22.83 -2.78 0.43
CA LYS A 206 22.14 -4.01 0.05
C LYS A 206 22.74 -4.61 -1.21
N THR A 207 23.00 -5.92 -1.20
CA THR A 207 23.35 -6.65 -2.41
C THR A 207 22.08 -7.14 -3.10
N ILE A 208 21.86 -6.72 -4.35
CA ILE A 208 20.68 -7.00 -5.15
C ILE A 208 21.17 -7.51 -6.51
N GLY A 209 20.77 -8.70 -6.91
CA GLY A 209 21.23 -9.30 -8.16
C GLY A 209 22.76 -9.43 -8.28
N GLY A 210 23.47 -9.59 -7.16
CA GLY A 210 24.94 -9.69 -7.13
C GLY A 210 25.67 -8.33 -7.18
N LYS A 211 24.95 -7.22 -7.27
CA LYS A 211 25.49 -5.86 -7.26
C LYS A 211 25.22 -5.18 -5.92
N LYS A 212 26.12 -4.32 -5.45
CA LYS A 212 26.00 -3.62 -4.18
C LYS A 212 25.48 -2.20 -4.41
N TYR A 213 24.41 -1.86 -3.74
CA TYR A 213 23.76 -0.55 -3.74
C TYR A 213 23.74 0.03 -2.34
N TYR A 214 23.64 1.34 -2.23
CA TYR A 214 23.51 2.04 -0.95
C TYR A 214 22.26 2.92 -0.96
N PHE A 215 21.70 3.10 0.23
CA PHE A 215 20.46 3.85 0.45
C PHE A 215 20.63 4.78 1.65
N ASP A 216 20.06 5.97 1.56
CA ASP A 216 20.05 6.93 2.66
C ASP A 216 18.96 6.60 3.72
N SER A 217 18.78 7.49 4.69
CA SER A 217 17.78 7.36 5.76
C SER A 217 16.32 7.49 5.27
N ASN A 218 16.10 8.04 4.09
CA ASN A 218 14.79 8.09 3.44
C ASN A 218 14.54 6.86 2.55
N GLY A 219 15.56 6.01 2.33
CA GLY A 219 15.49 4.87 1.42
C GLY A 219 15.79 5.21 -0.03
N VAL A 220 16.27 6.42 -0.31
CA VAL A 220 16.69 6.82 -1.67
C VAL A 220 18.01 6.14 -2.02
N MET A 221 18.05 5.51 -3.19
CA MET A 221 19.28 4.91 -3.73
C MET A 221 20.31 6.01 -4.02
N LEU A 222 21.53 5.82 -3.52
CA LEU A 222 22.64 6.73 -3.78
C LEU A 222 23.16 6.61 -5.21
N THR A 223 23.43 7.75 -5.84
CA THR A 223 24.01 7.87 -7.20
C THR A 223 25.13 8.90 -7.20
N GLY A 224 25.97 8.88 -8.24
CA GLY A 224 27.07 9.82 -8.38
C GLY A 224 28.16 9.67 -7.31
N TRP A 225 28.81 10.75 -6.99
CA TRP A 225 29.83 10.82 -5.94
C TRP A 225 29.18 11.07 -4.57
N VAL A 226 29.46 10.20 -3.60
CA VAL A 226 28.93 10.32 -2.25
C VAL A 226 30.06 10.25 -1.23
N SER A 227 30.12 11.24 -0.33
CA SER A 227 31.02 11.21 0.82
C SER A 227 30.54 10.16 1.82
N MET A 228 31.43 9.27 2.21
CA MET A 228 31.17 8.21 3.20
C MET A 228 31.57 8.62 4.62
N ALA A 229 31.89 9.90 4.83
CA ALA A 229 32.32 10.43 6.13
C ALA A 229 31.27 10.22 7.25
N ASN A 230 30.02 9.98 6.89
CA ASN A 230 28.92 9.72 7.83
C ASN A 230 28.59 8.23 8.02
N GLU A 231 29.38 7.32 7.47
CA GLU A 231 29.24 5.86 7.72
C GLU A 231 29.74 5.47 9.11
N GLY A 232 29.22 6.02 10.18
CA GLY A 232 29.23 5.44 11.55
C GLY A 232 30.59 5.18 12.23
N ASP A 233 31.71 5.36 11.55
CA ASP A 233 33.04 5.21 12.12
C ASP A 233 33.87 6.45 11.76
N SER A 234 33.80 7.43 12.64
CA SER A 234 34.41 8.76 12.44
C SER A 234 35.89 8.81 12.79
N SER A 235 36.52 7.68 13.14
CA SER A 235 37.87 7.72 13.69
C SER A 235 39.01 7.70 12.66
N ASP A 236 38.75 7.35 11.39
CA ASP A 236 39.79 7.17 10.38
C ASP A 236 39.50 7.76 8.99
N VAL A 237 38.44 8.57 8.83
CA VAL A 237 38.10 9.14 7.54
C VAL A 237 38.64 10.57 7.48
N ASP A 238 39.65 10.78 6.65
CA ASP A 238 40.09 12.13 6.26
C ASP A 238 38.93 12.79 5.46
N PRO A 239 38.19 13.74 6.03
CA PRO A 239 37.02 14.35 5.37
C PRO A 239 37.44 15.21 4.16
N THR A 240 38.74 15.42 3.94
CA THR A 240 39.28 16.27 2.87
C THR A 240 39.92 15.46 1.73
N GLY A 241 39.94 14.11 1.83
CA GLY A 241 40.59 13.24 0.85
C GLY A 241 39.59 12.50 -0.05
N ILE A 242 39.95 12.28 -1.32
CA ILE A 242 39.20 11.49 -2.30
C ILE A 242 38.92 10.05 -1.83
N SER A 243 39.67 9.56 -0.88
CA SER A 243 39.46 8.24 -0.28
C SER A 243 38.18 8.10 0.52
N SER A 244 37.56 9.22 0.94
CA SER A 244 36.30 9.26 1.65
C SER A 244 35.08 9.20 0.74
N PHE A 245 35.26 9.31 -0.58
CA PHE A 245 34.16 9.27 -1.54
C PHE A 245 34.07 7.91 -2.22
N LYS A 246 32.82 7.48 -2.50
CA LYS A 246 32.49 6.36 -3.37
C LYS A 246 31.65 6.84 -4.55
N TYR A 247 31.81 6.21 -5.70
CA TYR A 247 31.04 6.50 -6.89
C TYR A 247 30.01 5.40 -7.16
N PHE A 248 28.76 5.79 -7.30
CA PHE A 248 27.59 4.92 -7.41
C PHE A 248 26.94 4.95 -8.80
N GLY A 249 27.69 5.22 -9.84
CA GLY A 249 27.13 5.31 -11.18
C GLY A 249 26.34 6.59 -11.44
N ASP A 250 25.53 6.59 -12.48
CA ASP A 250 24.60 7.68 -12.79
C ASP A 250 23.24 7.50 -12.08
N ASP A 251 22.32 8.44 -12.30
CA ASP A 251 21.03 8.50 -11.63
C ASP A 251 20.15 7.25 -11.83
N ASN A 252 20.44 6.42 -12.82
CA ASN A 252 19.69 5.19 -13.11
C ASN A 252 20.47 3.92 -12.85
N ASP A 253 21.76 3.98 -12.49
CA ASP A 253 22.58 2.80 -12.22
C ASP A 253 22.72 2.53 -10.71
N GLY A 254 23.12 3.51 -9.92
CA GLY A 254 23.28 3.43 -8.45
C GLY A 254 24.21 2.31 -7.97
N GLN A 255 24.81 1.55 -8.88
CA GLN A 255 25.73 0.48 -8.53
C GLN A 255 27.07 1.03 -8.07
N MET A 256 27.50 0.64 -6.85
CA MET A 256 28.84 0.99 -6.37
C MET A 256 29.90 0.51 -7.35
N SER A 257 30.62 1.43 -7.95
CA SER A 257 31.69 1.15 -8.92
C SER A 257 32.95 0.60 -8.24
N LYS A 258 33.67 -0.27 -8.92
CA LYS A 258 34.96 -0.84 -8.48
C LYS A 258 35.98 -0.79 -9.60
N GLY A 259 37.25 -0.64 -9.22
CA GLY A 259 38.35 -0.61 -10.18
C GLY A 259 38.54 0.75 -10.84
N TRP A 260 39.23 0.76 -11.98
CA TRP A 260 39.50 1.99 -12.74
C TRP A 260 38.28 2.38 -13.60
N LYS A 261 37.83 3.63 -13.48
CA LYS A 261 36.78 4.21 -14.28
C LYS A 261 37.18 5.62 -14.72
N TYR A 262 36.95 5.95 -15.98
CA TYR A 262 37.07 7.30 -16.46
C TYR A 262 35.77 8.07 -16.17
N LEU A 263 35.87 9.21 -15.50
CA LEU A 263 34.72 10.06 -15.16
C LEU A 263 35.03 11.48 -15.62
N SER A 264 34.04 12.13 -16.21
CA SER A 264 34.16 13.52 -16.66
C SER A 264 34.05 14.52 -15.52
N ASP A 265 33.33 14.11 -14.46
CA ASP A 265 33.02 14.95 -13.33
C ASP A 265 33.68 14.43 -12.06
N TYR A 266 34.05 15.34 -11.21
CA TYR A 266 34.76 15.11 -9.96
C TYR A 266 33.99 15.82 -8.83
N PRO A 267 33.90 15.24 -7.61
CA PRO A 267 33.22 15.92 -6.52
C PRO A 267 33.95 17.22 -6.17
N GLU A 268 33.24 18.33 -6.37
CA GLU A 268 33.69 19.62 -5.90
C GLU A 268 33.42 19.72 -4.41
N ASP A 269 34.45 20.02 -3.60
CA ASP A 269 34.24 20.37 -2.20
C ASP A 269 33.61 21.76 -2.17
N SER A 270 32.34 21.83 -1.78
CA SER A 270 31.56 23.08 -1.88
C SER A 270 32.00 24.18 -0.92
N ASP A 271 32.90 23.88 0.04
CA ASP A 271 33.23 24.82 1.10
C ASP A 271 34.72 25.28 1.16
N ASP A 272 35.61 24.66 0.38
CA ASP A 272 37.01 25.07 0.38
C ASP A 272 37.65 25.05 -1.02
N SER A 273 37.59 26.16 -1.72
CA SER A 273 38.26 26.34 -3.02
C SER A 273 39.79 26.26 -2.96
N SER A 274 40.40 26.05 -1.78
CA SER A 274 41.85 25.98 -1.59
C SER A 274 42.43 24.57 -1.70
N ASN A 275 41.62 23.51 -1.73
CA ASN A 275 42.04 22.11 -1.81
C ASN A 275 41.69 21.41 -3.14
N ILE A 276 41.39 22.14 -4.17
CA ILE A 276 41.25 21.61 -5.53
C ILE A 276 42.68 21.20 -5.96
N VAL A 277 42.99 19.92 -5.90
CA VAL A 277 44.08 19.39 -6.73
C VAL A 277 43.58 19.55 -8.16
N GLU A 278 44.10 20.55 -8.89
CA GLU A 278 43.87 20.71 -10.33
C GLU A 278 44.17 19.37 -11.03
N ALA A 279 43.19 18.51 -11.15
CA ALA A 279 43.16 17.43 -12.10
C ALA A 279 43.00 18.11 -13.45
N THR A 280 44.12 18.43 -14.10
CA THR A 280 44.14 18.99 -15.46
C THR A 280 43.33 18.08 -16.36
N ALA A 281 42.28 18.64 -16.92
CA ALA A 281 41.16 18.07 -17.59
C ALA A 281 41.48 17.30 -18.88
N SER A 282 42.23 16.24 -18.90
CA SER A 282 42.23 15.44 -20.12
C SER A 282 42.38 13.94 -19.97
N ASN A 283 42.75 13.37 -18.84
CA ASN A 283 42.90 11.91 -18.68
C ASN A 283 42.89 11.47 -17.21
N THR A 284 41.90 11.85 -16.43
CA THR A 284 41.82 11.45 -15.01
C THR A 284 41.10 10.13 -14.87
N SER A 285 41.82 9.07 -14.59
CA SER A 285 41.26 7.75 -14.22
C SER A 285 41.39 7.56 -12.72
N PHE A 286 40.27 7.22 -12.06
CA PHE A 286 40.27 6.97 -10.62
C PHE A 286 40.18 5.47 -10.31
N LEU A 287 40.94 5.04 -9.31
CA LEU A 287 40.81 3.71 -8.74
C LEU A 287 39.64 3.76 -7.71
N LEU A 288 38.48 3.25 -8.13
CA LEU A 288 37.30 3.24 -7.31
C LEU A 288 37.24 1.99 -6.45
N ASN A 289 37.07 2.20 -5.13
CA ASN A 289 36.82 1.11 -4.17
C ASN A 289 37.82 -0.04 -4.30
N ALA A 290 39.09 0.23 -4.08
CA ALA A 290 40.16 -0.80 -4.06
C ALA A 290 39.73 -1.97 -3.15
N PRO A 291 39.98 -3.23 -3.53
CA PRO A 291 39.72 -4.34 -2.64
C PRO A 291 40.63 -4.22 -1.41
N SER A 292 40.04 -4.26 -0.23
CA SER A 292 40.74 -4.43 1.05
C SER A 292 41.40 -5.81 1.14
#